data_9c8f6d023b61ab51cb4613a9a5aa6e5b
#
_entry.id   9c8f6d023b61ab51cb4613a9a5aa6e5b
#
_cell.length_a   1.000
_cell.length_b   1.000
_cell.length_c   1.000
_cell.angle_alpha   90.00
_cell.angle_beta   90.00
_cell.angle_gamma   90.00
#
_symmetry.space_group_name_H-M   'P 1'
#
loop_
_entity.id
_entity.type
_entity.pdbx_description
1 polymer ?
#
loop_
_entity_poly.entity_id
_entity_poly.type
_entity_poly.pdbx_seq_one_letter_code
_entity_poly.pdbx_strand_id
1 'polypeptide(L)'
;MFKQTFTLNPVGQGFFYTGEISLGSHLNTFNFVFDCGSINKINCLDEVCYHRNLSLKNSKEIDLLIISHFDSDHINCIGELLRDDTKVKKLVMPFVSFEERLFLVLRHLSQSRNTKHPADDFMIRFTLDPLGTIYDNLDEDSEIYIIEGGPVSPSGPSEESPQKNSEELLILEDGKFSFTFTASESLGSDDIEQLLLGQCSKGSISKVYDNNLGVLDYSNVSIHIMEFIFYKRSLGNNENDFYKRIREKFFEKYEIEDCTDQNELLQNVINKIKTITSGSSIREKIVLILLITF
;
A
#
# COMPACT_ATOMS: atom_id res chain seq x y z
N MET A 1 7.42 22.19 21.85
CA MET A 1 8.03 22.64 20.58
C MET A 1 7.49 21.74 19.47
N PHE A 2 6.99 22.30 18.37
CA PHE A 2 6.54 21.55 17.20
C PHE A 2 7.72 21.33 16.26
N LYS A 3 7.95 20.09 15.84
CA LYS A 3 9.02 19.72 14.91
C LYS A 3 8.45 18.80 13.82
N GLN A 4 8.79 19.08 12.59
CA GLN A 4 8.50 18.23 11.44
C GLN A 4 9.79 17.93 10.70
N THR A 5 9.99 16.68 10.33
CA THR A 5 11.09 16.24 9.50
C THR A 5 10.54 15.40 8.36
N PHE A 6 10.77 15.83 7.14
CA PHE A 6 10.37 15.10 5.94
C PHE A 6 11.61 14.74 5.16
N THR A 7 11.73 13.47 4.78
CA THR A 7 12.91 12.97 4.09
C THR A 7 12.49 12.26 2.80
N LEU A 8 12.92 12.78 1.67
CA LEU A 8 12.91 12.04 0.41
C LEU A 8 14.22 11.23 0.38
N ASN A 9 14.12 9.94 0.66
CA ASN A 9 15.29 9.07 0.75
C ASN A 9 15.90 8.87 -0.64
N PRO A 10 17.25 8.90 -0.79
CA PRO A 10 17.92 8.89 -2.09
C PRO A 10 18.00 7.47 -2.69
N VAL A 11 16.87 6.87 -2.97
CA VAL A 11 16.77 5.50 -3.49
C VAL A 11 17.02 5.38 -5.00
N GLY A 12 17.17 6.50 -5.70
CA GLY A 12 17.31 6.55 -7.16
C GLY A 12 15.95 6.49 -7.87
N GLN A 13 15.81 5.67 -8.91
CA GLN A 13 14.53 5.49 -9.58
C GLN A 13 13.65 4.57 -8.71
N GLY A 14 12.60 5.15 -8.16
CA GLY A 14 11.67 4.57 -7.21
C GLY A 14 11.20 5.65 -6.23
N PHE A 15 10.55 5.22 -5.15
CA PHE A 15 10.04 6.16 -4.16
C PHE A 15 10.14 5.59 -2.74
N PHE A 16 10.70 6.40 -1.84
CA PHE A 16 10.72 6.15 -0.41
C PHE A 16 10.74 7.50 0.30
N TYR A 17 9.59 7.92 0.80
CA TYR A 17 9.42 9.18 1.48
C TYR A 17 8.95 8.95 2.91
N THR A 18 9.59 9.59 3.86
CA THR A 18 9.30 9.41 5.29
C THR A 18 9.06 10.74 5.96
N GLY A 19 8.19 10.75 6.95
CA GLY A 19 7.94 11.93 7.77
C GLY A 19 7.87 11.57 9.24
N GLU A 20 8.45 12.44 10.05
CA GLU A 20 8.37 12.42 11.51
C GLU A 20 7.83 13.74 11.99
N ILE A 21 6.73 13.72 12.73
CA ILE A 21 6.08 14.89 13.29
C ILE A 21 6.03 14.70 14.80
N SER A 22 6.59 15.64 15.55
CA SER A 22 6.60 15.59 17.00
C SER A 22 6.14 16.91 17.63
N LEU A 23 5.43 16.79 18.74
CA LEU A 23 4.94 17.92 19.51
C LEU A 23 5.29 17.72 21.00
N GLY A 24 5.91 18.72 21.61
CA GLY A 24 6.30 18.69 23.02
C GLY A 24 7.56 17.87 23.31
N SER A 25 7.48 16.94 24.24
CA SER A 25 8.54 15.98 24.54
C SER A 25 8.56 14.88 23.47
N HIS A 26 9.71 14.28 23.21
CA HIS A 26 9.92 13.23 22.18
C HIS A 26 9.03 11.97 22.32
N LEU A 27 8.13 11.94 23.28
CA LEU A 27 7.19 10.83 23.53
C LEU A 27 5.97 10.84 22.60
N ASN A 28 5.63 12.01 22.03
CA ASN A 28 4.49 12.15 21.10
C ASN A 28 5.02 12.40 19.70
N THR A 29 5.25 11.33 18.97
CA THR A 29 5.74 11.36 17.58
C THR A 29 4.78 10.60 16.69
N PHE A 30 4.52 11.15 15.51
CA PHE A 30 3.79 10.49 14.43
C PHE A 30 4.76 10.23 13.29
N ASN A 31 4.90 8.96 12.93
CA ASN A 31 5.77 8.50 11.84
C ASN A 31 4.94 8.03 10.66
N PHE A 32 5.21 8.56 9.48
CA PHE A 32 4.60 8.03 8.28
C PHE A 32 5.63 7.62 7.23
N VAL A 33 5.27 6.65 6.44
CA VAL A 33 6.01 6.18 5.27
C VAL A 33 5.11 6.23 4.05
N PHE A 34 5.60 6.81 2.97
CA PHE A 34 4.93 6.85 1.68
C PHE A 34 5.79 6.08 0.67
N ASP A 35 5.32 4.91 0.25
CA ASP A 35 6.03 3.92 -0.56
C ASP A 35 7.37 3.49 0.06
N CYS A 36 7.90 2.39 -0.41
CA CYS A 36 9.25 1.94 -0.07
C CYS A 36 9.77 0.99 -1.14
N GLY A 37 10.43 1.54 -2.15
CA GLY A 37 10.95 0.74 -3.25
C GLY A 37 11.89 1.48 -4.17
N SER A 38 12.63 0.72 -4.98
CA SER A 38 13.54 1.24 -5.99
C SER A 38 13.87 0.19 -7.05
N ILE A 39 14.14 0.65 -8.27
CA ILE A 39 14.78 -0.19 -9.30
C ILE A 39 16.16 -0.67 -8.82
N ASN A 40 16.91 0.20 -8.14
CA ASN A 40 18.14 -0.19 -7.46
C ASN A 40 17.84 -0.58 -6.00
N LYS A 41 17.43 -1.83 -5.82
CA LYS A 41 17.03 -2.35 -4.51
C LYS A 41 18.11 -2.20 -3.43
N ILE A 42 19.39 -2.27 -3.78
CA ILE A 42 20.50 -2.14 -2.82
C ILE A 42 20.47 -0.78 -2.15
N ASN A 43 20.36 0.31 -2.93
CA ASN A 43 20.29 1.66 -2.37
C ASN A 43 19.06 1.80 -1.46
N CYS A 44 17.93 1.24 -1.86
CA CYS A 44 16.72 1.29 -1.05
C CYS A 44 16.89 0.54 0.27
N LEU A 45 17.53 -0.62 0.27
CA LEU A 45 17.79 -1.40 1.49
C LEU A 45 18.70 -0.65 2.47
N ASP A 46 19.70 0.07 1.98
CA ASP A 46 20.58 0.89 2.82
C ASP A 46 19.79 2.02 3.50
N GLU A 47 18.93 2.71 2.75
CA GLU A 47 18.07 3.78 3.27
C GLU A 47 17.01 3.23 4.26
N VAL A 48 16.41 2.08 3.97
CA VAL A 48 15.49 1.41 4.90
C VAL A 48 16.18 1.06 6.20
N CYS A 49 17.39 0.49 6.13
CA CYS A 49 18.19 0.15 7.28
C CYS A 49 18.52 1.41 8.13
N TYR A 50 18.88 2.51 7.46
CA TYR A 50 19.12 3.79 8.10
C TYR A 50 17.86 4.32 8.81
N HIS A 51 16.73 4.38 8.11
CA HIS A 51 15.44 4.83 8.66
C HIS A 51 15.00 4.00 9.86
N ARG A 52 15.08 2.67 9.78
CA ARG A 52 14.72 1.78 10.89
C ARG A 52 15.59 2.01 12.12
N ASN A 53 16.89 2.23 11.93
CA ASN A 53 17.83 2.45 13.03
C ASN A 53 17.67 3.83 13.70
N LEU A 54 17.15 4.81 13.00
CA LEU A 54 16.95 6.16 13.54
C LEU A 54 15.53 6.39 14.05
N SER A 55 14.55 6.26 13.16
CA SER A 55 13.16 6.66 13.43
C SER A 55 12.35 5.56 14.10
N LEU A 56 12.55 4.29 13.69
CA LEU A 56 11.77 3.15 14.22
C LEU A 56 12.46 2.41 15.37
N LYS A 57 13.68 2.80 15.74
CA LYS A 57 14.51 2.07 16.73
C LYS A 57 13.80 1.80 18.07
N ASN A 58 13.00 2.75 18.53
CA ASN A 58 12.39 2.69 19.86
C ASN A 58 10.92 2.26 19.82
N SER A 59 10.18 2.64 18.79
CA SER A 59 8.74 2.35 18.71
C SER A 59 8.44 1.04 17.99
N LYS A 60 9.23 0.68 16.97
CA LYS A 60 8.92 -0.37 16.02
C LYS A 60 7.50 -0.24 15.43
N GLU A 61 7.00 0.98 15.34
CA GLU A 61 5.66 1.28 14.85
C GLU A 61 5.72 2.32 13.75
N ILE A 62 4.95 2.08 12.70
CA ILE A 62 4.64 3.05 11.64
C ILE A 62 3.20 3.48 11.86
N ASP A 63 2.99 4.75 12.20
CA ASP A 63 1.64 5.27 12.46
C ASP A 63 0.80 5.31 11.18
N LEU A 64 1.43 5.58 10.02
CA LEU A 64 0.76 5.59 8.73
C LEU A 64 1.69 5.08 7.62
N LEU A 65 1.33 3.96 7.02
CA LEU A 65 1.95 3.44 5.80
C LEU A 65 1.03 3.74 4.61
N ILE A 66 1.56 4.43 3.61
CA ILE A 66 0.84 4.78 2.39
C ILE A 66 1.47 4.05 1.22
N ILE A 67 0.68 3.31 0.47
CA ILE A 67 1.04 2.67 -0.79
C ILE A 67 0.36 3.43 -1.92
N SER A 68 1.14 4.09 -2.77
CA SER A 68 0.59 4.85 -3.89
C SER A 68 0.09 3.96 -5.01
N HIS A 69 0.85 2.92 -5.34
CA HIS A 69 0.53 1.89 -6.33
C HIS A 69 1.44 0.66 -6.15
N PHE A 70 1.14 -0.42 -6.88
CA PHE A 70 1.85 -1.70 -6.72
C PHE A 70 2.98 -1.93 -7.74
N ASP A 71 3.59 -0.88 -8.28
CA ASP A 71 4.79 -1.04 -9.13
C ASP A 71 6.00 -1.40 -8.25
N SER A 72 6.86 -2.25 -8.77
CA SER A 72 7.97 -2.83 -8.02
C SER A 72 8.89 -1.80 -7.37
N ASP A 73 9.15 -0.69 -8.06
CA ASP A 73 10.02 0.39 -7.56
C ASP A 73 9.36 1.27 -6.48
N HIS A 74 8.14 0.94 -6.07
CA HIS A 74 7.42 1.57 -4.96
C HIS A 74 7.20 0.63 -3.77
N ILE A 75 7.26 -0.70 -3.98
CA ILE A 75 6.88 -1.66 -2.93
C ILE A 75 7.95 -2.71 -2.60
N ASN A 76 9.00 -2.86 -3.40
CA ASN A 76 9.92 -4.00 -3.29
C ASN A 76 10.84 -4.01 -2.05
N CYS A 77 10.85 -2.93 -1.26
CA CYS A 77 11.57 -2.83 0.00
C CYS A 77 10.66 -2.81 1.24
N ILE A 78 9.32 -2.89 1.07
CA ILE A 78 8.37 -2.90 2.20
C ILE A 78 8.63 -4.09 3.12
N GLY A 79 8.93 -5.28 2.59
CA GLY A 79 9.25 -6.44 3.42
C GLY A 79 10.45 -6.24 4.34
N GLU A 80 11.43 -5.45 3.91
CA GLU A 80 12.58 -5.09 4.73
C GLU A 80 12.22 -4.01 5.77
N LEU A 81 11.38 -3.05 5.35
CA LEU A 81 10.87 -2.00 6.25
C LEU A 81 10.09 -2.61 7.42
N LEU A 82 9.27 -3.62 7.16
CA LEU A 82 8.39 -4.28 8.13
C LEU A 82 9.05 -5.44 8.90
N ARG A 83 10.36 -5.64 8.75
CA ARG A 83 11.11 -6.69 9.45
C ARG A 83 11.11 -6.48 10.97
N ASP A 84 11.42 -7.53 11.73
CA ASP A 84 11.60 -7.51 13.19
C ASP A 84 10.36 -7.01 13.97
N ASP A 85 9.17 -7.48 13.55
CA ASP A 85 7.87 -7.20 14.17
C ASP A 85 7.47 -5.71 14.13
N THR A 86 7.96 -4.96 13.14
CA THR A 86 7.50 -3.58 12.93
C THR A 86 6.00 -3.58 12.64
N LYS A 87 5.24 -2.82 13.43
CA LYS A 87 3.78 -2.74 13.35
C LYS A 87 3.32 -1.56 12.50
N VAL A 88 2.20 -1.73 11.83
CA VAL A 88 1.54 -0.68 11.04
C VAL A 88 0.17 -0.38 11.67
N LYS A 89 0.01 0.83 12.20
CA LYS A 89 -1.27 1.24 12.82
C LYS A 89 -2.31 1.58 11.78
N LYS A 90 -1.91 2.30 10.74
CA LYS A 90 -2.81 2.68 9.64
C LYS A 90 -2.15 2.40 8.31
N LEU A 91 -2.88 1.71 7.44
CA LEU A 91 -2.49 1.42 6.07
C LEU A 91 -3.44 2.12 5.10
N VAL A 92 -2.89 2.88 4.17
CA VAL A 92 -3.64 3.45 3.04
C VAL A 92 -3.10 2.87 1.75
N MET A 93 -3.97 2.30 0.93
CA MET A 93 -3.60 1.73 -0.36
C MET A 93 -4.71 1.91 -1.41
N PRO A 94 -4.38 1.96 -2.72
CA PRO A 94 -5.40 2.02 -3.74
C PRO A 94 -6.14 0.68 -3.86
N PHE A 95 -7.42 0.75 -4.20
CA PHE A 95 -8.13 -0.43 -4.70
C PHE A 95 -7.55 -0.82 -6.06
N VAL A 96 -7.11 -2.07 -6.17
CA VAL A 96 -6.63 -2.66 -7.43
C VAL A 96 -7.24 -4.05 -7.56
N SER A 97 -7.99 -4.31 -8.62
CA SER A 97 -8.65 -5.61 -8.83
C SER A 97 -7.62 -6.75 -8.90
N PHE A 98 -8.06 -7.97 -8.65
CA PHE A 98 -7.17 -9.13 -8.72
C PHE A 98 -6.56 -9.28 -10.12
N GLU A 99 -7.34 -9.06 -11.16
CA GLU A 99 -6.90 -9.14 -12.55
C GLU A 99 -5.81 -8.10 -12.86
N GLU A 100 -5.98 -6.88 -12.36
CA GLU A 100 -4.98 -5.82 -12.50
C GLU A 100 -3.71 -6.18 -11.71
N ARG A 101 -3.84 -6.69 -10.49
CA ARG A 101 -2.68 -7.15 -9.68
C ARG A 101 -1.93 -8.29 -10.35
N LEU A 102 -2.65 -9.26 -10.91
CA LEU A 102 -2.05 -10.34 -11.70
C LEU A 102 -1.28 -9.79 -12.90
N PHE A 103 -1.87 -8.84 -13.63
CA PHE A 103 -1.17 -8.17 -14.74
C PHE A 103 0.12 -7.47 -14.27
N LEU A 104 0.07 -6.72 -13.16
CA LEU A 104 1.25 -6.03 -12.62
C LEU A 104 2.39 -7.00 -12.31
N VAL A 105 2.08 -8.14 -11.69
CA VAL A 105 3.06 -9.19 -11.43
C VAL A 105 3.63 -9.76 -12.73
N LEU A 106 2.77 -10.12 -13.70
CA LEU A 106 3.22 -10.67 -14.99
C LEU A 106 4.07 -9.66 -15.76
N ARG A 107 3.68 -8.38 -15.77
CA ARG A 107 4.45 -7.28 -16.38
C ARG A 107 5.84 -7.17 -15.74
N HIS A 108 5.91 -7.14 -14.42
CA HIS A 108 7.18 -7.08 -13.69
C HIS A 108 8.08 -8.27 -14.04
N LEU A 109 7.55 -9.48 -14.03
CA LEU A 109 8.30 -10.69 -14.38
C LEU A 109 8.81 -10.67 -15.83
N SER A 110 8.02 -10.11 -16.76
CA SER A 110 8.42 -9.98 -18.17
C SER A 110 9.54 -8.98 -18.39
N GLN A 111 9.61 -7.94 -17.57
CA GLN A 111 10.61 -6.88 -17.66
C GLN A 111 11.92 -7.21 -16.90
N SER A 112 11.88 -8.16 -15.99
CA SER A 112 13.05 -8.57 -15.22
C SER A 112 14.14 -9.12 -16.15
N ARG A 113 15.23 -8.36 -16.28
CA ARG A 113 16.38 -8.71 -17.15
C ARG A 113 17.30 -9.76 -16.55
N ASN A 114 17.18 -10.04 -15.27
CA ASN A 114 18.14 -10.85 -14.53
C ASN A 114 17.49 -12.15 -14.07
N THR A 115 17.70 -13.21 -14.86
CA THR A 115 17.23 -14.57 -14.54
C THR A 115 17.95 -15.20 -13.33
N LYS A 116 18.96 -14.52 -12.76
CA LYS A 116 19.74 -15.01 -11.61
C LYS A 116 19.18 -14.61 -10.25
N HIS A 117 18.29 -13.60 -10.19
CA HIS A 117 17.56 -13.28 -8.96
C HIS A 117 16.16 -13.84 -9.11
N PRO A 118 15.75 -14.78 -8.24
CA PRO A 118 14.36 -15.18 -8.19
C PRO A 118 13.52 -13.91 -8.03
N ALA A 119 12.40 -13.85 -8.75
CA ALA A 119 11.44 -12.77 -8.56
C ALA A 119 11.20 -12.64 -7.07
N ASP A 120 11.23 -11.42 -6.56
CA ASP A 120 11.09 -11.14 -5.14
C ASP A 120 9.79 -11.74 -4.62
N ASP A 121 9.89 -12.82 -3.86
CA ASP A 121 8.71 -13.56 -3.36
C ASP A 121 7.79 -12.64 -2.55
N PHE A 122 8.38 -11.72 -1.79
CA PHE A 122 7.60 -10.72 -1.06
C PHE A 122 6.82 -9.80 -2.00
N MET A 123 7.45 -9.26 -3.03
CA MET A 123 6.82 -8.35 -3.98
C MET A 123 5.65 -9.02 -4.71
N ILE A 124 5.82 -10.27 -5.17
CA ILE A 124 4.76 -11.04 -5.82
C ILE A 124 3.58 -11.24 -4.88
N ARG A 125 3.85 -11.70 -3.66
CA ARG A 125 2.82 -11.91 -2.65
C ARG A 125 2.12 -10.62 -2.27
N PHE A 126 2.88 -9.57 -1.98
CA PHE A 126 2.35 -8.28 -1.56
C PHE A 126 1.49 -7.65 -2.67
N THR A 127 1.87 -7.80 -3.94
CA THR A 127 1.03 -7.33 -5.04
C THR A 127 -0.26 -8.14 -5.16
N LEU A 128 -0.22 -9.46 -5.03
CA LEU A 128 -1.41 -10.33 -5.19
C LEU A 128 -2.28 -10.35 -3.94
N ASP A 129 -1.67 -10.31 -2.76
CA ASP A 129 -2.32 -10.38 -1.45
C ASP A 129 -1.62 -9.41 -0.48
N PRO A 130 -1.92 -8.11 -0.56
CA PRO A 130 -1.24 -7.12 0.28
C PRO A 130 -1.49 -7.35 1.77
N LEU A 131 -2.72 -7.61 2.19
CA LEU A 131 -3.06 -7.74 3.60
C LEU A 131 -2.56 -9.06 4.20
N GLY A 132 -2.72 -10.18 3.50
CA GLY A 132 -2.21 -11.47 3.96
C GLY A 132 -0.67 -11.48 4.03
N THR A 133 0.00 -10.74 3.15
CA THR A 133 1.47 -10.68 3.15
C THR A 133 2.04 -9.94 4.36
N ILE A 134 1.35 -8.92 4.86
CA ILE A 134 1.77 -8.13 6.03
C ILE A 134 0.93 -8.41 7.27
N TYR A 135 0.20 -9.52 7.28
CA TYR A 135 -0.72 -9.88 8.37
C TYR A 135 -0.07 -9.83 9.75
N ASP A 136 1.18 -10.30 9.87
CA ASP A 136 1.91 -10.29 11.14
C ASP A 136 2.34 -8.89 11.58
N ASN A 137 2.32 -7.91 10.65
CA ASN A 137 2.62 -6.52 10.92
C ASN A 137 1.38 -5.69 11.27
N LEU A 138 0.18 -6.27 11.19
CA LEU A 138 -1.09 -5.66 11.60
C LEU A 138 -1.48 -6.16 12.99
N ASP A 139 -2.16 -5.30 13.74
CA ASP A 139 -2.77 -5.61 15.03
C ASP A 139 -4.30 -5.49 14.93
N GLU A 140 -5.03 -5.89 15.99
CA GLU A 140 -6.49 -5.85 16.04
C GLU A 140 -7.07 -4.42 15.94
N ASP A 141 -6.29 -3.43 16.36
CA ASP A 141 -6.64 -2.00 16.30
C ASP A 141 -6.06 -1.28 15.06
N SER A 142 -5.43 -2.01 14.14
CA SER A 142 -4.98 -1.43 12.87
C SER A 142 -6.17 -0.97 12.03
N GLU A 143 -6.01 0.16 11.35
CA GLU A 143 -7.01 0.71 10.45
C GLU A 143 -6.51 0.65 9.00
N ILE A 144 -7.29 0.08 8.10
CA ILE A 144 -6.93 -0.12 6.71
C ILE A 144 -7.90 0.67 5.84
N TYR A 145 -7.37 1.55 5.01
CA TYR A 145 -8.14 2.41 4.12
C TYR A 145 -7.84 2.07 2.67
N ILE A 146 -8.88 1.68 1.93
CA ILE A 146 -8.78 1.33 0.51
C ILE A 146 -9.35 2.49 -0.31
N ILE A 147 -8.47 3.14 -1.07
CA ILE A 147 -8.84 4.27 -1.93
C ILE A 147 -9.43 3.76 -3.23
N GLU A 148 -10.70 4.07 -3.47
CA GLU A 148 -11.38 3.79 -4.73
C GLU A 148 -11.61 5.06 -5.53
N GLY A 149 -11.41 5.00 -6.85
CA GLY A 149 -11.71 6.10 -7.75
C GLY A 149 -13.21 6.39 -7.74
N GLY A 150 -13.58 7.59 -7.33
CA GLY A 150 -14.97 8.06 -7.36
C GLY A 150 -15.46 8.36 -8.78
N PRO A 151 -16.76 8.50 -8.99
CA PRO A 151 -17.27 9.10 -10.21
C PRO A 151 -16.68 10.52 -10.29
N VAL A 152 -16.11 10.85 -11.46
CA VAL A 152 -15.50 12.17 -11.69
C VAL A 152 -16.51 13.26 -11.33
N SER A 153 -16.43 13.76 -10.12
CA SER A 153 -17.19 14.92 -9.71
C SER A 153 -16.31 16.15 -9.98
N PRO A 154 -16.76 17.11 -10.78
CA PRO A 154 -15.97 18.31 -11.08
C PRO A 154 -15.87 19.30 -9.89
N SER A 155 -16.40 18.95 -8.73
CA SER A 155 -16.24 19.74 -7.53
C SER A 155 -14.85 19.51 -6.95
N GLY A 156 -13.96 20.47 -7.17
CA GLY A 156 -12.71 20.57 -6.42
C GLY A 156 -12.96 20.55 -4.90
N PRO A 157 -11.91 20.39 -4.09
CA PRO A 157 -12.03 20.39 -2.65
C PRO A 157 -12.86 21.61 -2.21
N SER A 158 -13.88 21.38 -1.39
CA SER A 158 -14.68 22.47 -0.85
C SER A 158 -13.75 23.39 -0.06
N GLU A 159 -13.73 24.68 -0.39
CA GLU A 159 -12.89 25.70 0.27
C GLU A 159 -13.30 26.00 1.71
N GLU A 160 -13.99 25.13 2.38
CA GLU A 160 -14.30 25.28 3.81
C GLU A 160 -13.11 24.79 4.66
N SER A 161 -12.05 25.59 4.65
CA SER A 161 -11.06 25.54 5.72
C SER A 161 -11.73 25.94 7.03
N PRO A 162 -11.72 25.12 8.07
CA PRO A 162 -12.25 25.52 9.36
C PRO A 162 -11.47 26.74 9.86
N GLN A 163 -12.14 27.90 9.95
CA GLN A 163 -11.56 29.08 10.60
C GLN A 163 -11.31 28.75 12.06
N LYS A 164 -10.06 28.65 12.45
CA LYS A 164 -9.65 28.47 13.85
C LYS A 164 -9.29 29.78 14.50
N ASN A 165 -9.92 30.03 15.62
CA ASN A 165 -9.53 31.07 16.57
C ASN A 165 -8.17 30.71 17.21
N SER A 166 -7.21 31.62 17.13
CA SER A 166 -5.79 31.47 17.44
C SER A 166 -5.42 31.67 18.91
N GLU A 167 -6.28 31.35 19.89
CA GLU A 167 -6.05 31.80 21.28
C GLU A 167 -5.89 30.71 22.36
N GLU A 168 -5.75 29.42 22.07
CA GLU A 168 -5.47 28.44 23.14
C GLU A 168 -4.26 27.58 22.86
N LEU A 169 -3.08 28.15 23.07
CA LEU A 169 -1.78 27.46 22.95
C LEU A 169 -1.29 26.86 24.28
N LEU A 170 -2.18 26.64 25.23
CA LEU A 170 -1.81 26.22 26.59
C LEU A 170 -2.39 24.84 26.90
N ILE A 171 -1.48 23.89 27.11
CA ILE A 171 -1.62 22.49 27.54
C ILE A 171 -1.51 21.48 26.39
N LEU A 172 -0.27 21.29 25.90
CA LEU A 172 0.05 20.33 24.85
C LEU A 172 0.58 18.98 25.40
N GLU A 173 0.51 18.74 26.71
CA GLU A 173 1.27 17.63 27.31
C GLU A 173 0.63 16.24 27.17
N ASP A 174 -0.69 16.14 26.95
CA ASP A 174 -1.41 14.86 26.89
C ASP A 174 -2.14 14.56 25.56
N GLY A 175 -1.86 15.31 24.51
CA GLY A 175 -2.49 15.08 23.21
C GLY A 175 -1.85 13.93 22.45
N LYS A 176 -2.65 13.32 21.54
CA LYS A 176 -2.19 12.27 20.63
C LYS A 176 -2.43 12.69 19.19
N PHE A 177 -1.57 12.26 18.29
CA PHE A 177 -1.81 12.37 16.88
C PHE A 177 -2.95 11.42 16.46
N SER A 178 -3.84 11.90 15.62
CA SER A 178 -4.94 11.13 15.04
C SER A 178 -5.02 11.39 13.55
N PHE A 179 -4.91 10.33 12.76
CA PHE A 179 -5.13 10.39 11.33
C PHE A 179 -6.50 9.79 11.02
N THR A 180 -7.33 10.52 10.28
CA THR A 180 -8.67 10.08 9.86
C THR A 180 -8.99 10.57 8.46
N PHE A 181 -9.97 9.95 7.81
CA PHE A 181 -10.53 10.50 6.56
C PHE A 181 -11.78 11.33 6.84
N THR A 182 -12.01 12.35 6.03
CA THR A 182 -13.22 13.20 6.12
C THR A 182 -14.51 12.40 5.91
N ALA A 183 -14.45 11.36 5.08
CA ALA A 183 -15.50 10.36 4.99
C ALA A 183 -14.91 9.00 4.63
N SER A 184 -15.41 7.94 5.25
CA SER A 184 -15.05 6.55 4.98
C SER A 184 -16.26 5.65 5.21
N GLU A 185 -16.31 4.53 4.51
CA GLU A 185 -17.35 3.51 4.61
C GLU A 185 -16.73 2.22 5.11
N SER A 186 -17.18 1.74 6.27
CA SER A 186 -16.70 0.46 6.81
C SER A 186 -17.17 -0.69 5.95
N LEU A 187 -16.27 -1.59 5.60
CA LEU A 187 -16.57 -2.76 4.79
C LEU A 187 -16.92 -3.95 5.69
N GLY A 188 -17.95 -4.70 5.29
CA GLY A 188 -18.29 -5.99 5.88
C GLY A 188 -17.34 -7.10 5.38
N SER A 189 -17.38 -8.27 6.06
CA SER A 189 -16.54 -9.42 5.69
C SER A 189 -16.71 -9.85 4.25
N ASP A 190 -17.94 -9.88 3.75
CA ASP A 190 -18.27 -10.32 2.39
C ASP A 190 -17.73 -9.35 1.33
N ASP A 191 -17.78 -8.04 1.63
CA ASP A 191 -17.23 -6.99 0.76
C ASP A 191 -15.70 -7.07 0.71
N ILE A 192 -15.07 -7.35 1.84
CA ILE A 192 -13.61 -7.52 1.96
C ILE A 192 -13.13 -8.70 1.14
N GLU A 193 -13.84 -9.85 1.24
CA GLU A 193 -13.48 -11.06 0.50
C GLU A 193 -13.58 -10.84 -1.02
N GLN A 194 -14.63 -10.14 -1.47
CA GLN A 194 -14.78 -9.79 -2.90
C GLN A 194 -13.71 -8.81 -3.39
N LEU A 195 -13.34 -7.84 -2.56
CA LEU A 195 -12.41 -6.78 -2.92
C LEU A 195 -10.95 -7.26 -2.96
N LEU A 196 -10.54 -8.07 -2.01
CA LEU A 196 -9.13 -8.35 -1.74
C LEU A 196 -8.71 -9.78 -2.10
N LEU A 197 -9.66 -10.68 -2.36
CA LEU A 197 -9.42 -12.12 -2.55
C LEU A 197 -8.67 -12.76 -1.37
N GLY A 198 -8.67 -12.14 -0.21
CA GLY A 198 -7.98 -12.62 0.97
C GLY A 198 -8.79 -12.32 2.22
N GLN A 199 -8.67 -13.18 3.23
CA GLN A 199 -9.25 -12.90 4.54
C GLN A 199 -8.27 -12.06 5.35
N CYS A 200 -8.69 -10.89 5.79
CA CYS A 200 -8.00 -10.14 6.83
C CYS A 200 -8.89 -10.13 8.07
N SER A 201 -8.48 -10.86 9.09
CA SER A 201 -9.20 -10.90 10.37
C SER A 201 -8.67 -9.91 11.40
N LYS A 202 -7.63 -9.15 11.05
CA LYS A 202 -7.06 -8.12 11.91
C LYS A 202 -7.40 -6.73 11.40
N GLY A 203 -7.68 -5.85 12.34
CA GLY A 203 -7.98 -4.45 12.08
C GLY A 203 -9.36 -4.19 11.49
N SER A 204 -9.64 -2.94 11.27
CA SER A 204 -10.85 -2.46 10.59
C SER A 204 -10.51 -2.05 9.15
N ILE A 205 -11.36 -2.42 8.20
CA ILE A 205 -11.17 -2.07 6.79
C ILE A 205 -12.26 -1.10 6.36
N SER A 206 -11.87 0.02 5.79
CA SER A 206 -12.76 1.04 5.29
C SER A 206 -12.43 1.41 3.85
N LYS A 207 -13.47 1.66 3.08
CA LYS A 207 -13.38 2.20 1.72
C LYS A 207 -13.41 3.73 1.78
N VAL A 208 -12.57 4.35 1.00
CA VAL A 208 -12.49 5.80 0.87
C VAL A 208 -12.52 6.17 -0.61
N TYR A 209 -13.32 7.15 -0.96
CA TYR A 209 -13.30 7.69 -2.32
C TYR A 209 -12.21 8.75 -2.47
N ASP A 210 -11.64 8.87 -3.65
CA ASP A 210 -10.49 9.72 -3.97
C ASP A 210 -10.68 11.24 -3.76
N ASN A 211 -11.91 11.68 -3.52
CA ASN A 211 -12.23 13.07 -3.18
C ASN A 211 -12.22 13.35 -1.66
N ASN A 212 -11.95 12.35 -0.82
CA ASN A 212 -11.89 12.52 0.62
C ASN A 212 -10.45 12.80 1.07
N LEU A 213 -10.33 13.74 2.01
CA LEU A 213 -9.04 14.11 2.58
C LEU A 213 -8.68 13.20 3.75
N GLY A 214 -7.44 12.72 3.75
CA GLY A 214 -6.82 12.20 4.96
C GLY A 214 -6.33 13.37 5.81
N VAL A 215 -6.74 13.43 7.06
CA VAL A 215 -6.49 14.56 7.97
C VAL A 215 -5.70 14.07 9.17
N LEU A 216 -4.55 14.70 9.42
CA LEU A 216 -3.76 14.48 10.62
C LEU A 216 -4.01 15.63 11.60
N ASP A 217 -4.65 15.30 12.70
CA ASP A 217 -4.94 16.21 13.80
C ASP A 217 -4.14 15.83 15.05
N TYR A 218 -3.98 16.81 15.94
CA TYR A 218 -3.50 16.57 17.29
C TYR A 218 -4.65 16.75 18.28
N SER A 219 -5.03 15.66 18.95
CA SER A 219 -6.15 15.64 19.89
C SER A 219 -5.88 16.50 21.11
N ASN A 220 -6.89 16.96 21.82
CA ASN A 220 -7.00 17.89 22.93
C ASN A 220 -7.16 19.37 22.53
N VAL A 221 -6.51 19.82 21.46
CA VAL A 221 -6.64 21.23 21.00
C VAL A 221 -7.18 21.31 19.57
N SER A 222 -7.55 20.18 18.98
CA SER A 222 -8.04 20.10 17.58
C SER A 222 -7.14 20.89 16.62
N ILE A 223 -5.81 20.76 16.77
CA ILE A 223 -4.88 21.41 15.85
C ILE A 223 -4.78 20.54 14.61
N HIS A 224 -5.16 21.13 13.49
CA HIS A 224 -4.97 20.54 12.17
C HIS A 224 -3.50 20.65 11.78
N ILE A 225 -2.85 19.50 11.56
CA ILE A 225 -1.39 19.42 11.31
C ILE A 225 -1.12 19.32 9.82
N MET A 226 -1.80 18.39 9.12
CA MET A 226 -1.52 18.07 7.73
C MET A 226 -2.73 17.43 7.06
N GLU A 227 -2.86 17.68 5.77
CA GLU A 227 -3.82 17.02 4.90
C GLU A 227 -3.09 16.13 3.88
N PHE A 228 -3.68 14.96 3.61
CA PHE A 228 -3.25 14.05 2.56
C PHE A 228 -4.35 13.99 1.50
N ILE A 229 -3.98 14.24 0.26
CA ILE A 229 -4.88 14.15 -0.89
C ILE A 229 -4.54 12.88 -1.65
N PHE A 230 -5.52 12.00 -1.78
CA PHE A 230 -5.40 10.77 -2.51
C PHE A 230 -6.18 10.86 -3.81
N TYR A 231 -5.57 10.42 -4.88
CA TYR A 231 -6.21 10.36 -6.19
C TYR A 231 -6.10 8.96 -6.78
N LYS A 232 -7.22 8.40 -7.15
CA LYS A 232 -7.30 7.11 -7.85
C LYS A 232 -8.17 7.27 -9.09
N ARG A 233 -7.57 7.09 -10.26
CA ARG A 233 -8.32 7.04 -11.51
C ARG A 233 -9.19 5.79 -11.58
N SER A 234 -10.47 5.95 -11.85
CA SER A 234 -11.35 4.83 -12.17
C SER A 234 -10.97 4.22 -13.53
N LEU A 235 -10.93 2.90 -13.59
CA LEU A 235 -10.69 2.18 -14.84
C LEU A 235 -11.95 2.25 -15.72
N GLY A 236 -11.73 2.43 -17.02
CA GLY A 236 -12.81 2.30 -18.02
C GLY A 236 -13.16 0.85 -18.29
N ASN A 237 -14.33 0.62 -18.93
CA ASN A 237 -14.78 -0.73 -19.28
C ASN A 237 -13.76 -1.50 -20.13
N ASN A 238 -13.12 -0.84 -21.09
CA ASN A 238 -12.12 -1.46 -21.95
C ASN A 238 -10.88 -1.93 -21.17
N GLU A 239 -10.46 -1.17 -20.15
CA GLU A 239 -9.33 -1.52 -19.29
C GLU A 239 -9.69 -2.73 -18.42
N ASN A 240 -10.89 -2.76 -17.85
CA ASN A 240 -11.38 -3.90 -17.08
C ASN A 240 -11.48 -5.18 -17.94
N ASP A 241 -11.99 -5.08 -19.18
CA ASP A 241 -12.07 -6.21 -20.11
C ASP A 241 -10.68 -6.71 -20.54
N PHE A 242 -9.70 -5.81 -20.63
CA PHE A 242 -8.33 -6.18 -20.90
C PHE A 242 -7.74 -7.02 -19.76
N TYR A 243 -7.89 -6.59 -18.51
CA TYR A 243 -7.36 -7.34 -17.36
C TYR A 243 -8.06 -8.69 -17.18
N LYS A 244 -9.37 -8.77 -17.40
CA LYS A 244 -10.12 -10.04 -17.41
C LYS A 244 -9.56 -11.03 -18.42
N ARG A 245 -9.31 -10.59 -19.67
CA ARG A 245 -8.69 -11.43 -20.70
C ARG A 245 -7.31 -11.94 -20.32
N ILE A 246 -6.50 -11.13 -19.62
CA ILE A 246 -5.19 -11.57 -19.11
C ILE A 246 -5.37 -12.70 -18.10
N ARG A 247 -6.30 -12.56 -17.15
CA ARG A 247 -6.62 -13.60 -16.17
C ARG A 247 -7.05 -14.89 -16.87
N GLU A 248 -8.01 -14.81 -17.78
CA GLU A 248 -8.51 -15.96 -18.54
C GLU A 248 -7.38 -16.68 -19.27
N LYS A 249 -6.53 -15.96 -20.00
CA LYS A 249 -5.39 -16.54 -20.71
C LYS A 249 -4.33 -17.13 -19.78
N PHE A 250 -4.10 -16.54 -18.64
CA PHE A 250 -3.18 -17.09 -17.65
C PHE A 250 -3.74 -18.38 -17.05
N PHE A 251 -5.02 -18.41 -16.70
CA PHE A 251 -5.70 -19.58 -16.13
C PHE A 251 -5.75 -20.73 -17.14
N GLU A 252 -6.18 -20.46 -18.38
CA GLU A 252 -6.17 -21.43 -19.48
C GLU A 252 -4.79 -22.05 -19.69
N LYS A 253 -3.76 -21.21 -19.82
CA LYS A 253 -2.40 -21.66 -20.13
C LYS A 253 -1.77 -22.50 -19.03
N TYR A 254 -2.08 -22.20 -17.79
CA TYR A 254 -1.47 -22.87 -16.65
C TYR A 254 -2.40 -23.84 -15.92
N GLU A 255 -3.57 -24.12 -16.52
CA GLU A 255 -4.56 -25.08 -16.02
C GLU A 255 -4.94 -24.76 -14.56
N ILE A 256 -5.22 -23.48 -14.29
CA ILE A 256 -5.71 -23.03 -12.99
C ILE A 256 -7.24 -23.08 -13.03
N GLU A 257 -7.82 -23.91 -12.18
CA GLU A 257 -9.27 -23.97 -12.03
C GLU A 257 -9.76 -22.80 -11.17
N ASP A 258 -10.86 -22.19 -11.62
CA ASP A 258 -11.56 -21.20 -10.82
C ASP A 258 -12.26 -21.94 -9.67
N CYS A 259 -11.96 -21.58 -8.46
CA CYS A 259 -12.59 -22.16 -7.28
C CYS A 259 -13.36 -21.08 -6.51
N THR A 260 -14.36 -21.53 -5.75
CA THR A 260 -15.18 -20.62 -4.93
C THR A 260 -14.44 -20.12 -3.69
N ASP A 261 -13.42 -20.86 -3.23
CA ASP A 261 -12.54 -20.41 -2.16
C ASP A 261 -11.46 -19.47 -2.73
N GLN A 262 -11.59 -18.21 -2.42
CA GLN A 262 -10.69 -17.16 -2.91
C GLN A 262 -9.26 -17.31 -2.38
N ASN A 263 -9.08 -17.81 -1.15
CA ASN A 263 -7.76 -18.06 -0.58
C ASN A 263 -7.06 -19.21 -1.30
N GLU A 264 -7.80 -20.28 -1.61
CA GLU A 264 -7.27 -21.41 -2.37
C GLU A 264 -6.86 -20.95 -3.78
N LEU A 265 -7.72 -20.18 -4.45
CA LEU A 265 -7.42 -19.60 -5.76
C LEU A 265 -6.13 -18.78 -5.73
N LEU A 266 -6.02 -17.87 -4.77
CA LEU A 266 -4.86 -17.01 -4.60
C LEU A 266 -3.57 -17.81 -4.38
N GLN A 267 -3.61 -18.83 -3.50
CA GLN A 267 -2.46 -19.70 -3.27
C GLN A 267 -2.09 -20.51 -4.52
N ASN A 268 -3.05 -20.99 -5.28
CA ASN A 268 -2.82 -21.69 -6.55
C ASN A 268 -2.12 -20.79 -7.56
N VAL A 269 -2.55 -19.53 -7.70
CA VAL A 269 -1.91 -18.53 -8.56
C VAL A 269 -0.49 -18.22 -8.10
N ILE A 270 -0.28 -17.95 -6.81
CA ILE A 270 1.05 -17.68 -6.24
C ILE A 270 2.00 -18.86 -6.48
N ASN A 271 1.56 -20.08 -6.20
CA ASN A 271 2.38 -21.28 -6.40
C ASN A 271 2.72 -21.50 -7.86
N LYS A 272 1.78 -21.22 -8.77
CA LYS A 272 2.02 -21.33 -10.20
C LYS A 272 3.04 -20.30 -10.69
N ILE A 273 2.93 -19.06 -10.23
CA ILE A 273 3.90 -18.01 -10.54
C ILE A 273 5.30 -18.41 -10.04
N LYS A 274 5.43 -18.94 -8.83
CA LYS A 274 6.70 -19.45 -8.29
C LYS A 274 7.28 -20.56 -9.15
N THR A 275 6.46 -21.50 -9.59
CA THR A 275 6.89 -22.60 -10.47
C THR A 275 7.40 -22.06 -11.81
N ILE A 276 6.70 -21.07 -12.38
CA ILE A 276 7.13 -20.43 -13.62
C ILE A 276 8.45 -19.70 -13.43
N THR A 277 8.64 -19.02 -12.30
CA THR A 277 9.82 -18.20 -12.01
C THR A 277 11.05 -19.04 -11.66
N SER A 278 10.89 -20.27 -11.22
CA SER A 278 12.01 -21.21 -10.98
C SER A 278 12.59 -21.83 -12.25
N GLY A 279 11.95 -21.67 -13.41
CA GLY A 279 12.37 -22.26 -14.68
C GLY A 279 13.23 -21.33 -15.55
N SER A 280 14.06 -21.91 -16.43
CA SER A 280 15.06 -21.19 -17.24
C SER A 280 14.51 -20.31 -18.38
N SER A 281 13.20 -20.29 -18.63
CA SER A 281 12.55 -19.60 -19.78
C SER A 281 11.35 -18.73 -19.39
N ILE A 282 11.47 -18.01 -18.28
CA ILE A 282 10.36 -17.22 -17.69
C ILE A 282 9.84 -16.16 -18.66
N ARG A 283 10.76 -15.38 -19.24
CA ARG A 283 10.42 -14.22 -20.06
C ARG A 283 9.62 -14.60 -21.29
N GLU A 284 10.01 -15.66 -21.99
CA GLU A 284 9.33 -16.10 -23.21
C GLU A 284 7.91 -16.57 -22.93
N LYS A 285 7.69 -17.25 -21.79
CA LYS A 285 6.37 -17.78 -21.41
C LYS A 285 5.40 -16.66 -21.03
N ILE A 286 5.88 -15.64 -20.31
CA ILE A 286 5.04 -14.50 -19.85
C ILE A 286 4.81 -13.50 -20.98
N VAL A 287 5.82 -13.18 -21.77
CA VAL A 287 5.69 -12.32 -22.94
C VAL A 287 4.67 -12.90 -23.93
N LEU A 288 4.63 -14.20 -24.08
CA LEU A 288 3.64 -14.85 -24.93
C LEU A 288 2.19 -14.62 -24.43
N ILE A 289 1.96 -14.65 -23.11
CA ILE A 289 0.62 -14.35 -22.55
C ILE A 289 0.24 -12.90 -22.84
N LEU A 290 1.16 -11.97 -22.62
CA LEU A 290 0.91 -10.54 -22.85
C LEU A 290 0.69 -10.24 -24.34
N LEU A 291 1.47 -10.84 -25.25
CA LEU A 291 1.34 -10.63 -26.70
C LEU A 291 0.06 -11.22 -27.31
N ILE A 292 -0.48 -12.31 -26.75
CA ILE A 292 -1.72 -12.92 -27.25
C ILE A 292 -2.95 -12.10 -26.84
N THR A 293 -2.77 -11.17 -25.89
CA THR A 293 -3.87 -10.37 -25.32
C THR A 293 -4.04 -9.02 -26.06
N PHE A 294 -3.04 -8.60 -26.83
CA PHE A 294 -3.10 -7.48 -27.77
C PHE A 294 -3.54 -7.95 -29.16
#